data_8f45de8688ccdd3f95ab55296e8a0649
#
_entry.id   8f45de8688ccdd3f95ab55296e8a0649
#
_cell.length_a   1.000
_cell.length_b   1.000
_cell.length_c   1.000
_cell.angle_alpha   90.00
_cell.angle_beta   90.00
_cell.angle_gamma   90.00
#
_symmetry.space_group_name_H-M   'P 1'
#
loop_
_entity.id
_entity.type
_entity.pdbx_description
1 polymer ?
#
loop_
_entity_poly.entity_id
_entity_poly.type
_entity_poly.pdbx_seq_one_letter_code
_entity_poly.pdbx_strand_id
1 'polypeptide(L)'
;METNQQHIIKVVQHLLEGLNVRVTRRTVRQALESHPAFPSLASLTDVFSEWGIETMAVCLSDSHLLEVSYPFIAQLDTNDEVEYVVVTQVQGAEIVYFHPQAGLVREPIATFGRRWQGISLLTEANKTSGESQYEAKHRQEVQASYRRPFFYTALTLLAMLIAIQAPSWSWLALFAGNVSGLFVCVALWSEEASQSAFSYLKKLCGISPKTDCHQVVNSPAGKLFGWFSMAEIGLVYFGSCLLAMAWGGALVVSTLAWLNAAALPYTIFSVSYQAFVLRKWCTLCLIVQITLWLTFGLHGWVANGYGTAFTSVSVASLPLVAAAFLLVSLTWVFVKPLLEHTRTIRLTERALARFKRSDTLFVTLLDAQPVVAMETMPAELVLGNQDAPVTITVVSNPFCVPCADAHAILEKILAIYPDEVRVIERFAGNTRPEYSDSNRIAQHLIGLSGQPILQEALHSWYTHKDFELLQAAYPADPTIDTARAHHQHMAWCDRTKIEYTPSVFVNGRLLPDLFTINDLLVHLRYVISRCETSGVLTH
;
A
#
# COMPACT_ATOMS: atom_id res chain seq x y z
N MET A 1 3.86 -18.08 -3.90
CA MET A 1 3.56 -16.79 -4.55
C MET A 1 3.74 -15.58 -3.63
N GLU A 2 3.13 -15.49 -2.46
CA GLU A 2 3.28 -14.34 -1.55
C GLU A 2 4.73 -14.06 -1.10
N THR A 3 5.54 -15.11 -0.89
CA THR A 3 6.94 -14.97 -0.49
C THR A 3 7.78 -14.36 -1.61
N ASN A 4 7.56 -14.75 -2.85
CA ASN A 4 8.27 -14.22 -4.02
C ASN A 4 7.92 -12.74 -4.26
N GLN A 5 6.66 -12.35 -4.12
CA GLN A 5 6.23 -10.94 -4.23
C GLN A 5 6.91 -10.04 -3.20
N GLN A 6 7.04 -10.50 -1.95
CA GLN A 6 7.75 -9.76 -0.90
C GLN A 6 9.26 -9.63 -1.17
N HIS A 7 9.86 -10.64 -1.80
CA HIS A 7 11.26 -10.61 -2.20
C HIS A 7 11.51 -9.54 -3.26
N ILE A 8 10.67 -9.48 -4.29
CA ILE A 8 10.78 -8.46 -5.35
C ILE A 8 10.63 -7.05 -4.81
N ILE A 9 9.70 -6.81 -3.87
CA ILE A 9 9.56 -5.50 -3.24
C ILE A 9 10.85 -5.08 -2.53
N LYS A 10 11.53 -6.01 -1.84
CA LYS A 10 12.82 -5.71 -1.19
C LYS A 10 13.94 -5.42 -2.22
N VAL A 11 13.96 -6.16 -3.33
CA VAL A 11 14.89 -5.93 -4.44
C VAL A 11 14.72 -4.52 -5.00
N VAL A 12 13.46 -4.12 -5.29
CA VAL A 12 13.17 -2.77 -5.79
C VAL A 12 13.55 -1.70 -4.76
N GLN A 13 13.26 -1.91 -3.48
CA GLN A 13 13.66 -0.96 -2.43
C GLN A 13 15.18 -0.77 -2.37
N HIS A 14 15.94 -1.86 -2.44
CA HIS A 14 17.40 -1.80 -2.41
C HIS A 14 17.99 -1.13 -3.67
N LEU A 15 17.38 -1.38 -4.85
CA LEU A 15 17.76 -0.69 -6.07
C LEU A 15 17.55 0.82 -5.95
N LEU A 16 16.38 1.26 -5.48
CA LEU A 16 16.07 2.70 -5.30
C LEU A 16 17.00 3.37 -4.30
N GLU A 17 17.38 2.67 -3.22
CA GLU A 17 18.40 3.14 -2.27
C GLU A 17 19.77 3.31 -2.97
N GLY A 18 20.17 2.35 -3.82
CA GLY A 18 21.41 2.43 -4.59
C GLY A 18 21.43 3.55 -5.65
N LEU A 19 20.30 3.85 -6.25
CA LEU A 19 20.12 4.95 -7.21
C LEU A 19 19.91 6.32 -6.53
N ASN A 20 19.81 6.39 -5.19
CA ASN A 20 19.42 7.59 -4.43
C ASN A 20 18.06 8.18 -4.83
N VAL A 21 17.13 7.36 -5.32
CA VAL A 21 15.79 7.78 -5.70
C VAL A 21 14.84 7.73 -4.49
N ARG A 22 14.18 8.85 -4.22
CA ARG A 22 13.32 9.02 -3.04
C ARG A 22 11.90 8.54 -3.32
N VAL A 23 11.61 7.31 -2.90
CA VAL A 23 10.26 6.69 -2.95
C VAL A 23 9.99 5.99 -1.63
N THR A 24 8.80 6.20 -1.03
CA THR A 24 8.44 5.56 0.24
C THR A 24 8.18 4.05 0.05
N ARG A 25 8.48 3.26 1.08
CA ARG A 25 8.27 1.79 1.05
C ARG A 25 6.81 1.43 0.81
N ARG A 26 5.90 2.26 1.31
CA ARG A 26 4.46 2.10 1.09
C ARG A 26 4.10 2.28 -0.38
N THR A 27 4.61 3.32 -1.04
CA THR A 27 4.37 3.58 -2.46
C THR A 27 4.96 2.48 -3.33
N VAL A 28 6.20 2.04 -3.08
CA VAL A 28 6.80 0.89 -3.79
C VAL A 28 5.89 -0.34 -3.73
N ARG A 29 5.45 -0.70 -2.52
CA ARG A 29 4.56 -1.84 -2.34
C ARG A 29 3.23 -1.65 -3.07
N GLN A 30 2.60 -0.50 -2.93
CA GLN A 30 1.31 -0.22 -3.53
C GLN A 30 1.39 -0.23 -5.06
N ALA A 31 2.41 0.40 -5.65
CA ALA A 31 2.62 0.43 -7.09
C ALA A 31 2.81 -0.97 -7.67
N LEU A 32 3.68 -1.79 -7.06
CA LEU A 32 3.93 -3.15 -7.52
C LEU A 32 2.72 -4.08 -7.32
N GLU A 33 2.13 -4.12 -6.11
CA GLU A 33 0.99 -5.01 -5.82
C GLU A 33 -0.27 -4.67 -6.63
N SER A 34 -0.42 -3.42 -7.09
CA SER A 34 -1.53 -2.99 -7.93
C SER A 34 -1.29 -3.26 -9.42
N HIS A 35 -0.06 -3.60 -9.85
CA HIS A 35 0.23 -3.84 -11.24
C HIS A 35 -0.33 -5.20 -11.71
N PRO A 36 -1.10 -5.26 -12.84
CA PRO A 36 -1.73 -6.50 -13.30
C PRO A 36 -0.72 -7.60 -13.66
N ALA A 37 0.43 -7.23 -14.23
CA ALA A 37 1.48 -8.15 -14.61
C ALA A 37 2.48 -8.48 -13.49
N PHE A 38 2.31 -7.95 -12.26
CA PHE A 38 3.21 -8.26 -11.16
C PHE A 38 3.10 -9.75 -10.75
N PRO A 39 4.21 -10.49 -10.67
CA PRO A 39 5.62 -10.07 -10.45
C PRO A 39 6.55 -10.14 -11.68
N SER A 40 6.12 -9.80 -12.86
CA SER A 40 6.96 -9.83 -14.07
C SER A 40 7.96 -8.67 -14.17
N LEU A 41 9.00 -8.82 -15.00
CA LEU A 41 9.97 -7.76 -15.29
C LEU A 41 9.30 -6.54 -15.93
N ALA A 42 8.29 -6.75 -16.78
CA ALA A 42 7.50 -5.68 -17.38
C ALA A 42 6.82 -4.79 -16.31
N SER A 43 6.30 -5.39 -15.23
CA SER A 43 5.72 -4.61 -14.15
C SER A 43 6.73 -3.71 -13.43
N LEU A 44 8.00 -4.11 -13.37
CA LEU A 44 9.07 -3.29 -12.81
C LEU A 44 9.40 -2.12 -13.73
N THR A 45 9.50 -2.38 -15.03
CA THR A 45 9.75 -1.34 -16.06
C THR A 45 8.67 -0.26 -16.00
N ASP A 46 7.40 -0.65 -15.98
CA ASP A 46 6.28 0.29 -15.97
C ASP A 46 6.25 1.12 -14.67
N VAL A 47 6.44 0.49 -13.52
CA VAL A 47 6.50 1.18 -12.22
C VAL A 47 7.71 2.12 -12.12
N PHE A 48 8.86 1.76 -12.67
CA PHE A 48 10.03 2.64 -12.67
C PHE A 48 9.83 3.86 -13.56
N SER A 49 9.15 3.73 -14.69
CA SER A 49 8.82 4.86 -15.55
C SER A 49 7.91 5.89 -14.85
N GLU A 50 6.99 5.45 -13.98
CA GLU A 50 6.17 6.37 -13.16
C GLU A 50 7.02 7.25 -12.23
N TRP A 51 8.18 6.76 -11.83
CA TRP A 51 9.13 7.51 -10.98
C TRP A 51 10.22 8.22 -11.77
N GLY A 52 10.09 8.25 -13.10
CA GLY A 52 11.06 8.90 -13.98
C GLY A 52 12.42 8.21 -13.98
N ILE A 53 12.45 6.88 -13.79
CA ILE A 53 13.65 6.06 -13.91
C ILE A 53 13.62 5.41 -15.29
N GLU A 54 14.63 5.70 -16.09
CA GLU A 54 14.81 5.05 -17.39
C GLU A 54 15.21 3.61 -17.20
N THR A 55 14.64 2.72 -18.00
CA THR A 55 14.87 1.29 -17.86
C THR A 55 15.08 0.65 -19.23
N MET A 56 16.04 -0.28 -19.30
CA MET A 56 16.30 -1.07 -20.49
C MET A 56 16.43 -2.54 -20.11
N ALA A 57 15.50 -3.37 -20.61
CA ALA A 57 15.59 -4.82 -20.46
C ALA A 57 16.52 -5.37 -21.55
N VAL A 58 17.60 -6.01 -21.15
CA VAL A 58 18.65 -6.50 -22.05
C VAL A 58 19.04 -7.93 -21.69
N CYS A 59 19.60 -8.64 -22.67
CA CYS A 59 20.26 -9.91 -22.45
C CYS A 59 21.79 -9.67 -22.54
N LEU A 60 22.45 -9.69 -21.40
CA LEU A 60 23.89 -9.46 -21.30
C LEU A 60 24.66 -10.76 -21.29
N SER A 61 25.92 -10.73 -21.74
CA SER A 61 26.89 -11.79 -21.52
C SER A 61 27.89 -11.41 -20.43
N ASP A 62 28.59 -12.38 -19.87
CA ASP A 62 29.60 -12.17 -18.81
C ASP A 62 30.64 -11.11 -19.19
N SER A 63 30.98 -10.98 -20.50
CA SER A 63 31.93 -9.98 -20.99
C SER A 63 31.45 -8.54 -20.87
N HIS A 64 30.13 -8.28 -20.87
CA HIS A 64 29.56 -6.94 -20.81
C HIS A 64 29.30 -6.47 -19.37
N LEU A 65 29.48 -7.34 -18.36
CA LEU A 65 29.27 -6.98 -16.96
C LEU A 65 30.15 -5.81 -16.48
N LEU A 66 31.32 -5.62 -17.08
CA LEU A 66 32.21 -4.52 -16.71
C LEU A 66 31.87 -3.19 -17.40
N GLU A 67 31.00 -3.21 -18.40
CA GLU A 67 30.67 -2.04 -19.23
C GLU A 67 29.32 -1.40 -18.86
N VAL A 68 28.53 -2.07 -18.03
CA VAL A 68 27.19 -1.59 -17.65
C VAL A 68 27.20 -0.72 -16.40
N SER A 69 26.23 0.18 -16.32
CA SER A 69 26.03 1.02 -15.14
C SER A 69 25.44 0.23 -13.97
N TYR A 70 25.91 0.48 -12.77
CA TYR A 70 25.41 -0.11 -11.53
C TYR A 70 24.62 0.94 -10.72
N PRO A 71 23.62 0.51 -9.92
CA PRO A 71 23.08 -0.84 -9.77
C PRO A 71 22.08 -1.22 -10.87
N PHE A 72 21.88 -2.53 -11.11
CA PHE A 72 20.86 -3.04 -12.01
C PHE A 72 20.21 -4.32 -11.45
N ILE A 73 19.03 -4.71 -11.96
CA ILE A 73 18.35 -5.95 -11.56
C ILE A 73 18.77 -7.07 -12.50
N ALA A 74 19.24 -8.20 -11.95
CA ALA A 74 19.48 -9.44 -12.67
C ALA A 74 18.44 -10.49 -12.32
N GLN A 75 18.03 -11.28 -13.32
CA GLN A 75 17.14 -12.41 -13.16
C GLN A 75 17.96 -13.69 -13.03
N LEU A 76 17.82 -14.39 -11.91
CA LEU A 76 18.44 -15.68 -11.66
C LEU A 76 17.40 -16.80 -11.80
N ASP A 77 17.83 -17.92 -12.34
CA ASP A 77 17.07 -19.17 -12.37
C ASP A 77 17.62 -20.11 -11.30
N THR A 78 16.81 -20.40 -10.30
CA THR A 78 17.18 -21.22 -9.15
C THR A 78 16.13 -22.32 -8.96
N ASN A 79 16.43 -23.56 -9.36
CA ASN A 79 15.53 -24.72 -9.22
C ASN A 79 14.11 -24.51 -9.78
N ASP A 80 14.01 -24.06 -11.04
CA ASP A 80 12.75 -23.74 -11.74
C ASP A 80 11.95 -22.54 -11.16
N GLU A 81 12.54 -21.78 -10.22
CA GLU A 81 11.96 -20.52 -9.74
C GLU A 81 12.79 -19.34 -10.23
N VAL A 82 12.09 -18.31 -10.73
CA VAL A 82 12.68 -17.04 -11.13
C VAL A 82 12.87 -16.17 -9.92
N GLU A 83 14.11 -15.78 -9.63
CA GLU A 83 14.47 -14.85 -8.56
C GLU A 83 15.09 -13.57 -9.15
N TYR A 84 14.80 -12.42 -8.52
CA TYR A 84 15.43 -11.14 -8.86
C TYR A 84 16.42 -10.73 -7.78
N VAL A 85 17.57 -10.22 -8.21
CA VAL A 85 18.63 -9.70 -7.34
C VAL A 85 19.11 -8.34 -7.86
N VAL A 86 19.69 -7.50 -6.99
CA VAL A 86 20.30 -6.23 -7.38
C VAL A 86 21.81 -6.40 -7.45
N VAL A 87 22.37 -6.33 -8.64
CA VAL A 87 23.83 -6.29 -8.81
C VAL A 87 24.30 -4.88 -8.49
N THR A 88 25.18 -4.77 -7.49
CA THR A 88 25.66 -3.48 -6.99
C THR A 88 27.02 -3.10 -7.53
N GLN A 89 27.88 -4.07 -7.76
CA GLN A 89 29.21 -3.85 -8.34
C GLN A 89 29.87 -5.17 -8.78
N VAL A 90 30.84 -5.05 -9.66
CA VAL A 90 31.76 -6.14 -10.03
C VAL A 90 33.18 -5.69 -9.66
N GLN A 91 33.93 -6.55 -8.96
CA GLN A 91 35.31 -6.29 -8.53
C GLN A 91 36.21 -7.42 -9.01
N GLY A 92 36.91 -7.22 -10.14
CA GLY A 92 37.76 -8.24 -10.74
C GLY A 92 36.94 -9.46 -11.21
N ALA A 93 37.17 -10.63 -10.61
CA ALA A 93 36.47 -11.87 -10.95
C ALA A 93 35.26 -12.15 -10.03
N GLU A 94 34.93 -11.24 -9.13
CA GLU A 94 33.82 -11.39 -8.17
C GLU A 94 32.71 -10.38 -8.46
N ILE A 95 31.46 -10.86 -8.28
CA ILE A 95 30.23 -10.05 -8.36
C ILE A 95 29.64 -9.87 -6.97
N VAL A 96 29.20 -8.65 -6.67
CA VAL A 96 28.51 -8.31 -5.42
C VAL A 96 27.08 -7.96 -5.75
N TYR A 97 26.14 -8.64 -5.13
CA TYR A 97 24.73 -8.41 -5.33
C TYR A 97 23.92 -8.55 -4.04
N PHE A 98 22.79 -7.87 -3.99
CA PHE A 98 21.84 -8.00 -2.90
C PHE A 98 20.82 -9.09 -3.20
N HIS A 99 20.74 -10.08 -2.31
CA HIS A 99 19.73 -11.14 -2.34
C HIS A 99 18.69 -10.90 -1.22
N PRO A 100 17.37 -10.95 -1.50
CA PRO A 100 16.32 -10.55 -0.56
C PRO A 100 16.25 -11.36 0.75
N GLN A 101 16.85 -12.57 0.77
CA GLN A 101 16.93 -13.43 1.95
C GLN A 101 18.32 -13.43 2.60
N ALA A 102 19.38 -13.47 1.78
CA ALA A 102 20.76 -13.60 2.22
C ALA A 102 21.45 -12.25 2.49
N GLY A 103 20.86 -11.14 2.08
CA GLY A 103 21.49 -9.82 2.12
C GLY A 103 22.53 -9.62 1.03
N LEU A 104 23.62 -8.91 1.31
CA LEU A 104 24.72 -8.73 0.37
C LEU A 104 25.53 -10.04 0.25
N VAL A 105 25.60 -10.54 -0.97
CA VAL A 105 26.32 -11.76 -1.34
C VAL A 105 27.49 -11.39 -2.26
N ARG A 106 28.63 -12.06 -2.06
CA ARG A 106 29.80 -11.94 -2.92
C ARG A 106 30.19 -13.32 -3.39
N GLU A 107 30.28 -13.52 -4.71
CA GLU A 107 30.66 -14.79 -5.30
C GLU A 107 31.41 -14.60 -6.62
N PRO A 108 32.14 -15.62 -7.11
CA PRO A 108 32.77 -15.58 -8.43
C PRO A 108 31.76 -15.42 -9.56
N ILE A 109 32.09 -14.59 -10.58
CA ILE A 109 31.25 -14.37 -11.77
C ILE A 109 30.87 -15.70 -12.43
N ALA A 110 31.80 -16.66 -12.52
CA ALA A 110 31.53 -17.98 -13.11
C ALA A 110 30.47 -18.80 -12.35
N THR A 111 30.31 -18.57 -11.03
CA THR A 111 29.27 -19.23 -10.21
C THR A 111 27.92 -18.54 -10.41
N PHE A 112 27.92 -17.22 -10.43
CA PHE A 112 26.75 -16.40 -10.71
C PHE A 112 26.20 -16.67 -12.11
N GLY A 113 27.07 -16.68 -13.14
CA GLY A 113 26.72 -16.90 -14.55
C GLY A 113 26.03 -18.24 -14.85
N ARG A 114 26.24 -19.27 -14.01
CA ARG A 114 25.52 -20.55 -14.15
C ARG A 114 24.02 -20.45 -13.85
N ARG A 115 23.62 -19.49 -13.01
CA ARG A 115 22.23 -19.24 -12.63
C ARG A 115 21.63 -18.04 -13.37
N TRP A 116 22.49 -17.16 -13.86
CA TRP A 116 22.10 -15.96 -14.59
C TRP A 116 22.07 -16.22 -16.09
N GLN A 117 20.89 -16.17 -16.69
CA GLN A 117 20.72 -16.39 -18.14
C GLN A 117 20.92 -15.11 -18.96
N GLY A 118 21.57 -14.09 -18.40
CA GLY A 118 21.84 -12.81 -19.06
C GLY A 118 20.71 -11.80 -18.95
N ILE A 119 19.51 -12.20 -18.57
CA ILE A 119 18.35 -11.30 -18.49
C ILE A 119 18.57 -10.29 -17.37
N SER A 120 18.61 -9.00 -17.74
CA SER A 120 18.87 -7.90 -16.83
C SER A 120 18.02 -6.69 -17.13
N LEU A 121 17.68 -5.94 -16.11
CA LEU A 121 17.02 -4.65 -16.21
C LEU A 121 18.01 -3.57 -15.78
N LEU A 122 18.59 -2.88 -16.76
CA LEU A 122 19.43 -1.72 -16.52
C LEU A 122 18.55 -0.55 -16.09
N THR A 123 19.04 0.29 -15.20
CA THR A 123 18.27 1.40 -14.62
C THR A 123 19.14 2.64 -14.53
N GLU A 124 18.60 3.76 -14.99
CA GLU A 124 19.23 5.07 -14.88
C GLU A 124 18.26 6.08 -14.29
N ALA A 125 18.72 6.81 -13.28
CA ALA A 125 17.92 7.82 -12.59
C ALA A 125 18.47 9.20 -12.84
N ASN A 126 17.61 10.19 -13.00
CA ASN A 126 17.96 11.59 -13.13
C ASN A 126 17.61 12.38 -11.85
N LYS A 127 17.92 13.69 -11.82
CA LYS A 127 17.64 14.54 -10.65
C LYS A 127 16.15 14.72 -10.33
N THR A 128 15.29 14.48 -11.30
CA THR A 128 13.83 14.62 -11.15
C THR A 128 13.16 13.29 -10.83
N SER A 129 13.93 12.17 -10.83
CA SER A 129 13.41 10.85 -10.50
C SER A 129 12.98 10.76 -9.04
N GLY A 130 11.80 10.23 -8.81
CA GLY A 130 11.27 9.98 -7.47
C GLY A 130 9.77 10.16 -7.34
N GLU A 131 9.31 10.06 -6.10
CA GLU A 131 7.91 10.18 -5.75
C GLU A 131 7.52 11.63 -5.54
N SER A 132 6.40 12.07 -6.11
CA SER A 132 5.81 13.38 -5.80
C SER A 132 5.38 13.44 -4.32
N GLN A 133 5.67 14.59 -3.65
CA GLN A 133 5.37 14.81 -2.22
C GLN A 133 6.05 13.80 -1.27
N TYR A 134 7.26 13.31 -1.62
CA TYR A 134 8.00 12.33 -0.81
C TYR A 134 8.09 12.71 0.66
N GLU A 135 8.44 13.96 0.99
CA GLU A 135 8.64 14.42 2.38
C GLU A 135 7.37 14.27 3.23
N ALA A 136 6.20 14.61 2.67
CA ALA A 136 4.93 14.48 3.37
C ALA A 136 4.56 13.01 3.61
N LYS A 137 4.71 12.16 2.59
CA LYS A 137 4.42 10.73 2.68
C LYS A 137 5.42 10.00 3.59
N HIS A 138 6.70 10.37 3.51
CA HIS A 138 7.74 9.81 4.38
C HIS A 138 7.48 10.14 5.85
N ARG A 139 7.11 11.40 6.19
CA ARG A 139 6.71 11.78 7.56
C ARG A 139 5.55 10.94 8.07
N GLN A 140 4.53 10.69 7.23
CA GLN A 140 3.41 9.82 7.61
C GLN A 140 3.86 8.38 7.85
N GLU A 141 4.76 7.85 7.02
CA GLU A 141 5.30 6.49 7.18
C GLU A 141 6.11 6.36 8.47
N VAL A 142 6.96 7.34 8.75
CA VAL A 142 7.75 7.41 9.99
C VAL A 142 6.85 7.52 11.22
N GLN A 143 5.84 8.38 11.21
CA GLN A 143 4.87 8.47 12.31
C GLN A 143 4.12 7.16 12.52
N ALA A 144 3.72 6.49 11.43
CA ALA A 144 3.06 5.19 11.52
C ALA A 144 4.00 4.10 12.09
N SER A 145 5.29 4.19 11.84
CA SER A 145 6.29 3.25 12.36
C SER A 145 6.46 3.33 13.87
N TYR A 146 6.32 4.53 14.47
CA TYR A 146 6.42 4.72 15.93
C TYR A 146 5.19 4.22 16.70
N ARG A 147 4.03 4.03 16.05
CA ARG A 147 2.83 3.51 16.73
C ARG A 147 3.03 2.11 17.29
N ARG A 148 3.76 1.24 16.58
CA ARG A 148 4.03 -0.14 17.01
C ARG A 148 4.91 -0.21 18.26
N PRO A 149 6.12 0.37 18.29
CA PRO A 149 6.96 0.35 19.48
C PRO A 149 6.28 1.04 20.67
N PHE A 150 5.57 2.15 20.47
CA PHE A 150 4.78 2.80 21.54
C PHE A 150 3.72 1.85 22.12
N PHE A 151 3.00 1.12 21.28
CA PHE A 151 2.02 0.13 21.73
C PHE A 151 2.69 -0.99 22.55
N TYR A 152 3.82 -1.53 22.08
CA TYR A 152 4.55 -2.57 22.80
C TYR A 152 5.14 -2.07 24.11
N THR A 153 5.68 -0.86 24.17
CA THR A 153 6.18 -0.26 25.42
C THR A 153 5.05 -0.04 26.43
N ALA A 154 3.91 0.46 25.98
CA ALA A 154 2.73 0.62 26.85
C ALA A 154 2.24 -0.73 27.38
N LEU A 155 2.23 -1.77 26.54
CA LEU A 155 1.83 -3.12 26.93
C LEU A 155 2.82 -3.74 27.92
N THR A 156 4.13 -3.55 27.73
CA THR A 156 5.16 -4.04 28.66
C THR A 156 5.09 -3.31 30.01
N LEU A 157 4.87 -2.01 30.03
CA LEU A 157 4.67 -1.25 31.26
C LEU A 157 3.42 -1.73 32.01
N LEU A 158 2.32 -1.95 31.30
CA LEU A 158 1.09 -2.50 31.89
C LEU A 158 1.34 -3.89 32.49
N ALA A 159 2.03 -4.78 31.76
CA ALA A 159 2.38 -6.11 32.25
C ALA A 159 3.28 -6.04 33.50
N MET A 160 4.24 -5.10 33.53
CA MET A 160 5.10 -4.87 34.69
C MET A 160 4.31 -4.36 35.91
N LEU A 161 3.37 -3.43 35.73
CA LEU A 161 2.51 -2.94 36.80
C LEU A 161 1.65 -4.07 37.39
N ILE A 162 1.09 -4.93 36.54
CA ILE A 162 0.33 -6.11 36.96
C ILE A 162 1.25 -7.11 37.70
N ALA A 163 2.47 -7.33 37.25
CA ALA A 163 3.43 -8.23 37.89
C ALA A 163 3.85 -7.74 39.29
N ILE A 164 3.99 -6.43 39.49
CA ILE A 164 4.31 -5.83 40.79
C ILE A 164 3.17 -6.02 41.80
N GLN A 165 1.92 -6.01 41.30
CA GLN A 165 0.73 -6.21 42.14
C GLN A 165 0.32 -7.67 42.29
N ALA A 166 1.06 -8.62 41.67
CA ALA A 166 0.72 -10.03 41.69
C ALA A 166 0.76 -10.60 43.13
N PRO A 167 -0.31 -11.26 43.59
CA PRO A 167 -0.37 -11.81 44.96
C PRO A 167 0.64 -12.94 45.20
N SER A 168 1.02 -13.69 44.18
CA SER A 168 1.94 -14.82 44.25
C SER A 168 2.55 -15.17 42.88
N TRP A 169 3.65 -15.91 42.88
CA TRP A 169 4.26 -16.43 41.64
C TRP A 169 3.32 -17.39 40.88
N SER A 170 2.54 -18.19 41.61
CA SER A 170 1.54 -19.06 40.97
C SER A 170 0.43 -18.29 40.27
N TRP A 171 -0.02 -17.16 40.87
CA TRP A 171 -0.96 -16.27 40.22
C TRP A 171 -0.36 -15.64 38.93
N LEU A 172 0.91 -15.25 38.97
CA LEU A 172 1.60 -14.71 37.80
C LEU A 172 1.73 -15.76 36.69
N ALA A 173 2.01 -17.03 37.05
CA ALA A 173 2.04 -18.14 36.09
C ALA A 173 0.66 -18.36 35.42
N LEU A 174 -0.42 -18.29 36.20
CA LEU A 174 -1.79 -18.37 35.67
C LEU A 174 -2.12 -17.20 34.75
N PHE A 175 -1.72 -15.98 35.11
CA PHE A 175 -1.88 -14.79 34.26
C PHE A 175 -1.12 -14.94 32.94
N ALA A 176 0.15 -15.39 32.99
CA ALA A 176 0.96 -15.63 31.78
C ALA A 176 0.37 -16.74 30.88
N GLY A 177 -0.22 -17.78 31.47
CA GLY A 177 -0.96 -18.81 30.73
C GLY A 177 -2.14 -18.22 29.94
N ASN A 178 -2.93 -17.33 30.57
CA ASN A 178 -4.04 -16.66 29.88
C ASN A 178 -3.55 -15.68 28.80
N VAL A 179 -2.43 -14.98 29.00
CA VAL A 179 -1.80 -14.14 27.96
C VAL A 179 -1.39 -14.99 26.76
N SER A 180 -0.78 -16.15 26.99
CA SER A 180 -0.39 -17.05 25.89
C SER A 180 -1.62 -17.58 25.13
N GLY A 181 -2.69 -17.94 25.85
CA GLY A 181 -3.96 -18.36 25.25
C GLY A 181 -4.58 -17.25 24.38
N LEU A 182 -4.62 -16.02 24.89
CA LEU A 182 -5.11 -14.86 24.13
C LEU A 182 -4.29 -14.65 22.86
N PHE A 183 -2.96 -14.68 22.96
CA PHE A 183 -2.07 -14.52 21.80
C PHE A 183 -2.34 -15.57 20.71
N VAL A 184 -2.49 -16.84 21.10
CA VAL A 184 -2.77 -17.93 20.14
C VAL A 184 -4.16 -17.78 19.52
N CYS A 185 -5.17 -17.31 20.27
CA CYS A 185 -6.51 -17.04 19.72
C CYS A 185 -6.50 -15.86 18.74
N VAL A 186 -5.74 -14.80 19.00
CA VAL A 186 -5.53 -13.70 18.05
C VAL A 186 -4.84 -14.21 16.79
N ALA A 187 -3.84 -15.09 16.92
CA ALA A 187 -3.17 -15.71 15.80
C ALA A 187 -4.12 -16.59 14.96
N LEU A 188 -4.95 -17.41 15.60
CA LEU A 188 -5.98 -18.21 14.93
C LEU A 188 -7.00 -17.36 14.18
N TRP A 189 -7.49 -16.29 14.80
CA TRP A 189 -8.40 -15.36 14.16
C TRP A 189 -7.76 -14.66 12.96
N SER A 190 -6.47 -14.31 13.04
CA SER A 190 -5.74 -13.74 11.92
C SER A 190 -5.58 -14.70 10.74
N GLU A 191 -5.41 -16.01 11.00
CA GLU A 191 -5.35 -17.05 9.97
C GLU A 191 -6.72 -17.32 9.34
N GLU A 192 -7.81 -17.33 10.14
CA GLU A 192 -9.18 -17.40 9.63
C GLU A 192 -9.48 -16.24 8.66
N ALA A 193 -9.01 -15.06 9.02
CA ALA A 193 -9.13 -13.87 8.21
C ALA A 193 -8.21 -13.84 6.97
N SER A 194 -7.46 -14.90 6.64
CA SER A 194 -6.45 -14.94 5.56
C SER A 194 -5.40 -13.82 5.67
N GLN A 195 -5.19 -13.29 6.87
CA GLN A 195 -4.15 -12.31 7.15
C GLN A 195 -2.91 -13.05 7.63
N SER A 196 -1.88 -13.11 6.81
CA SER A 196 -0.55 -13.58 7.21
C SER A 196 0.16 -12.57 8.12
N ALA A 197 -0.52 -12.17 9.22
CA ALA A 197 0.03 -11.22 10.17
C ALA A 197 1.30 -11.77 10.85
N PHE A 198 1.42 -13.09 10.92
CA PHE A 198 2.52 -13.80 11.56
C PHE A 198 3.12 -14.84 10.63
N SER A 199 4.05 -14.41 9.77
CA SER A 199 4.75 -15.31 8.82
C SER A 199 5.44 -16.51 9.49
N TYR A 200 5.83 -16.39 10.76
CA TYR A 200 6.39 -17.48 11.54
C TYR A 200 5.36 -18.58 11.87
N LEU A 201 4.08 -18.23 12.05
CA LEU A 201 3.03 -19.18 12.35
C LEU A 201 2.62 -20.02 11.12
N LYS A 202 2.77 -19.49 9.91
CA LYS A 202 2.62 -20.29 8.68
C LYS A 202 3.55 -21.50 8.66
N LYS A 203 4.78 -21.36 9.16
CA LYS A 203 5.72 -22.49 9.28
C LYS A 203 5.20 -23.55 10.26
N LEU A 204 4.53 -23.14 11.34
CA LEU A 204 3.94 -24.07 12.32
C LEU A 204 2.68 -24.78 11.77
N CYS A 205 1.90 -24.11 10.92
CA CYS A 205 0.71 -24.70 10.30
C CYS A 205 1.04 -25.63 9.12
N GLY A 206 2.24 -25.54 8.54
CA GLY A 206 2.69 -26.33 7.37
C GLY A 206 3.74 -27.39 7.66
N ILE A 207 3.94 -27.81 8.91
CA ILE A 207 5.00 -28.77 9.32
C ILE A 207 4.81 -30.15 8.67
N SER A 208 3.57 -30.55 8.37
CA SER A 208 3.27 -31.88 7.81
C SER A 208 2.12 -31.77 6.79
N PRO A 209 2.06 -32.66 5.78
CA PRO A 209 0.91 -32.73 4.85
C PRO A 209 -0.45 -32.96 5.53
N LYS A 210 -0.44 -33.45 6.80
CA LYS A 210 -1.63 -33.64 7.62
C LYS A 210 -2.01 -32.43 8.47
N THR A 211 -1.20 -31.35 8.48
CA THR A 211 -1.50 -30.13 9.23
C THR A 211 -2.04 -29.04 8.30
N ASP A 212 -3.23 -28.54 8.61
CA ASP A 212 -3.90 -27.46 7.87
C ASP A 212 -4.80 -26.65 8.81
N CYS A 213 -4.25 -25.58 9.37
CA CYS A 213 -4.99 -24.72 10.30
C CYS A 213 -6.19 -24.05 9.62
N HIS A 214 -6.05 -23.62 8.35
CA HIS A 214 -7.09 -22.91 7.63
C HIS A 214 -8.32 -23.79 7.40
N GLN A 215 -8.13 -25.05 7.02
CA GLN A 215 -9.23 -25.99 6.79
C GLN A 215 -9.97 -26.32 8.08
N VAL A 216 -9.25 -26.47 9.21
CA VAL A 216 -9.86 -26.80 10.52
C VAL A 216 -10.68 -25.62 11.05
N VAL A 217 -10.12 -24.41 11.03
CA VAL A 217 -10.79 -23.21 11.57
C VAL A 217 -12.02 -22.83 10.77
N ASN A 218 -12.00 -23.01 9.44
CA ASN A 218 -13.12 -22.72 8.55
C ASN A 218 -14.14 -23.89 8.42
N SER A 219 -13.95 -24.97 9.15
CA SER A 219 -14.90 -26.08 9.18
C SER A 219 -16.23 -25.69 9.85
N PRO A 220 -17.35 -26.41 9.58
CA PRO A 220 -18.62 -26.15 10.26
C PRO A 220 -18.54 -26.23 11.79
N ALA A 221 -17.70 -27.10 12.34
CA ALA A 221 -17.47 -27.20 13.79
C ALA A 221 -16.54 -26.08 14.33
N GLY A 222 -15.84 -25.36 13.46
CA GLY A 222 -15.05 -24.18 13.82
C GLY A 222 -15.91 -22.93 14.09
N LYS A 223 -17.23 -22.99 13.83
CA LYS A 223 -18.17 -21.86 13.98
C LYS A 223 -19.35 -22.22 14.86
N LEU A 224 -19.54 -21.46 15.94
CA LEU A 224 -20.72 -21.58 16.80
C LEU A 224 -21.86 -20.75 16.17
N PHE A 225 -23.05 -21.36 16.00
CA PHE A 225 -24.22 -20.76 15.34
C PHE A 225 -23.96 -20.21 13.92
N GLY A 226 -22.85 -20.64 13.27
CA GLY A 226 -22.52 -20.24 11.89
C GLY A 226 -21.83 -18.87 11.73
N TRP A 227 -21.76 -18.04 12.78
CA TRP A 227 -21.26 -16.67 12.72
C TRP A 227 -20.19 -16.30 13.74
N PHE A 228 -20.10 -17.01 14.88
CA PHE A 228 -19.00 -16.86 15.82
C PHE A 228 -17.95 -17.95 15.62
N SER A 229 -16.69 -17.57 15.38
CA SER A 229 -15.61 -18.54 15.30
C SER A 229 -15.15 -18.98 16.68
N MET A 230 -14.62 -20.21 16.76
CA MET A 230 -14.03 -20.71 18.00
C MET A 230 -12.80 -19.91 18.43
N ALA A 231 -12.09 -19.31 17.47
CA ALA A 231 -11.00 -18.39 17.77
C ALA A 231 -11.48 -17.13 18.49
N GLU A 232 -12.64 -16.56 18.06
CA GLU A 232 -13.25 -15.40 18.71
C GLU A 232 -13.75 -15.73 20.13
N ILE A 233 -14.36 -16.89 20.31
CA ILE A 233 -14.79 -17.36 21.64
C ILE A 233 -13.58 -17.48 22.57
N GLY A 234 -12.49 -18.07 22.08
CA GLY A 234 -11.25 -18.17 22.84
C GLY A 234 -10.64 -16.80 23.17
N LEU A 235 -10.69 -15.84 22.23
CA LEU A 235 -10.22 -14.47 22.44
C LEU A 235 -11.02 -13.78 23.56
N VAL A 236 -12.35 -13.88 23.49
CA VAL A 236 -13.23 -13.33 24.54
C VAL A 236 -12.96 -14.03 25.87
N TYR A 237 -12.83 -15.36 25.90
CA TYR A 237 -12.57 -16.14 27.11
C TYR A 237 -11.28 -15.72 27.80
N PHE A 238 -10.12 -15.81 27.12
CA PHE A 238 -8.83 -15.47 27.70
C PHE A 238 -8.72 -13.98 28.03
N GLY A 239 -9.25 -13.09 27.16
CA GLY A 239 -9.29 -11.65 27.41
C GLY A 239 -10.10 -11.29 28.66
N SER A 240 -11.25 -11.94 28.87
CA SER A 240 -12.10 -11.75 30.05
C SER A 240 -11.44 -12.31 31.30
N CYS A 241 -10.77 -13.48 31.23
CA CYS A 241 -10.01 -14.01 32.35
C CYS A 241 -8.89 -13.05 32.79
N LEU A 242 -8.14 -12.50 31.85
CA LEU A 242 -7.08 -11.51 32.13
C LEU A 242 -7.62 -10.25 32.79
N LEU A 243 -8.73 -9.71 32.26
CA LEU A 243 -9.37 -8.52 32.83
C LEU A 243 -9.92 -8.77 34.22
N ALA A 244 -10.59 -9.92 34.43
CA ALA A 244 -11.09 -10.31 35.75
C ALA A 244 -9.94 -10.47 36.76
N MET A 245 -8.83 -11.11 36.37
CA MET A 245 -7.64 -11.24 37.21
C MET A 245 -7.01 -9.89 37.56
N ALA A 246 -6.95 -8.97 36.62
CA ALA A 246 -6.42 -7.62 36.84
C ALA A 246 -7.28 -6.79 37.83
N TRP A 247 -8.62 -6.98 37.82
CA TRP A 247 -9.53 -6.26 38.72
C TRP A 247 -9.70 -6.92 40.09
N GLY A 248 -9.82 -8.26 40.08
CA GLY A 248 -10.21 -9.03 41.27
C GLY A 248 -9.05 -9.72 41.97
N GLY A 249 -7.85 -9.72 41.38
CA GLY A 249 -6.67 -10.37 41.97
C GLY A 249 -6.92 -11.84 42.36
N ALA A 250 -6.66 -12.20 43.61
CA ALA A 250 -6.87 -13.55 44.13
C ALA A 250 -8.36 -13.91 44.28
N LEU A 251 -9.25 -12.93 44.44
CA LEU A 251 -10.69 -13.13 44.71
C LEU A 251 -11.40 -13.91 43.58
N VAL A 252 -10.98 -13.72 42.32
CA VAL A 252 -11.64 -14.31 41.13
C VAL A 252 -11.11 -15.67 40.73
N VAL A 253 -9.99 -16.12 41.31
CA VAL A 253 -9.30 -17.38 40.94
C VAL A 253 -10.22 -18.57 40.98
N SER A 254 -11.01 -18.72 42.06
CA SER A 254 -11.91 -19.87 42.24
C SER A 254 -13.06 -19.86 41.22
N THR A 255 -13.60 -18.68 40.88
CA THR A 255 -14.64 -18.54 39.86
C THR A 255 -14.10 -18.86 38.48
N LEU A 256 -12.87 -18.40 38.16
CA LEU A 256 -12.20 -18.71 36.89
C LEU A 256 -11.82 -20.19 36.80
N ALA A 257 -11.53 -20.87 37.91
CA ALA A 257 -11.31 -22.33 37.93
C ALA A 257 -12.56 -23.09 37.47
N TRP A 258 -13.75 -22.71 37.91
CA TRP A 258 -15.02 -23.30 37.45
C TRP A 258 -15.26 -23.04 35.97
N LEU A 259 -15.01 -21.83 35.47
CA LEU A 259 -15.13 -21.51 34.07
C LEU A 259 -14.16 -22.31 33.21
N ASN A 260 -12.92 -22.45 33.67
CA ASN A 260 -11.92 -23.26 32.99
C ASN A 260 -12.33 -24.76 32.95
N ALA A 261 -12.79 -25.29 34.07
CA ALA A 261 -13.31 -26.66 34.12
C ALA A 261 -14.48 -26.88 33.14
N ALA A 262 -15.38 -25.92 33.04
CA ALA A 262 -16.48 -25.96 32.09
C ALA A 262 -16.03 -25.89 30.61
N ALA A 263 -14.84 -25.30 30.33
CA ALA A 263 -14.27 -25.24 28.99
C ALA A 263 -13.55 -26.53 28.57
N LEU A 264 -13.09 -27.38 29.53
CA LEU A 264 -12.32 -28.60 29.21
C LEU A 264 -13.07 -29.61 28.32
N PRO A 265 -14.37 -29.89 28.48
CA PRO A 265 -15.09 -30.80 27.57
C PRO A 265 -14.98 -30.44 26.10
N TYR A 266 -14.90 -29.14 25.79
CA TYR A 266 -14.69 -28.66 24.41
C TYR A 266 -13.35 -29.16 23.84
N THR A 267 -12.30 -29.29 24.66
CA THR A 267 -10.98 -29.75 24.18
C THR A 267 -11.06 -31.20 23.67
N ILE A 268 -11.83 -32.06 24.35
CA ILE A 268 -12.04 -33.45 23.95
C ILE A 268 -12.82 -33.49 22.62
N PHE A 269 -13.89 -32.70 22.53
CA PHE A 269 -14.66 -32.59 21.29
C PHE A 269 -13.79 -32.14 20.13
N SER A 270 -12.99 -31.08 20.32
CA SER A 270 -12.15 -30.48 19.26
C SER A 270 -11.07 -31.47 18.78
N VAL A 271 -10.38 -32.18 19.69
CA VAL A 271 -9.39 -33.20 19.32
C VAL A 271 -10.05 -34.36 18.58
N SER A 272 -11.19 -34.86 19.07
CA SER A 272 -11.92 -35.94 18.43
C SER A 272 -12.39 -35.56 17.03
N TYR A 273 -12.90 -34.35 16.85
CA TYR A 273 -13.35 -33.84 15.54
C TYR A 273 -12.19 -33.74 14.54
N GLN A 274 -11.03 -33.24 14.96
CA GLN A 274 -9.81 -33.16 14.13
C GLN A 274 -9.30 -34.55 13.75
N ALA A 275 -9.30 -35.50 14.69
CA ALA A 275 -8.78 -36.85 14.50
C ALA A 275 -9.69 -37.72 13.60
N PHE A 276 -10.99 -37.74 13.88
CA PHE A 276 -11.91 -38.71 13.28
C PHE A 276 -12.71 -38.16 12.11
N VAL A 277 -13.08 -36.86 12.13
CA VAL A 277 -13.95 -36.25 11.12
C VAL A 277 -13.13 -35.56 10.03
N LEU A 278 -12.29 -34.60 10.39
CA LEU A 278 -11.50 -33.83 9.43
C LEU A 278 -10.23 -34.57 8.97
N ARG A 279 -9.69 -35.44 9.84
CA ARG A 279 -8.38 -36.11 9.62
C ARG A 279 -7.25 -35.15 9.29
N LYS A 280 -7.38 -33.92 9.77
CA LYS A 280 -6.40 -32.83 9.65
C LYS A 280 -6.21 -32.20 11.01
N TRP A 281 -4.95 -31.83 11.30
CA TRP A 281 -4.55 -31.26 12.58
C TRP A 281 -4.34 -29.76 12.46
N CYS A 282 -4.83 -29.00 13.44
CA CYS A 282 -4.53 -27.59 13.61
C CYS A 282 -3.58 -27.41 14.79
N THR A 283 -2.31 -27.11 14.52
CA THR A 283 -1.29 -26.92 15.57
C THR A 283 -1.65 -25.81 16.55
N LEU A 284 -2.17 -24.69 16.06
CA LEU A 284 -2.60 -23.57 16.93
C LEU A 284 -3.80 -23.95 17.79
N CYS A 285 -4.77 -24.72 17.25
CA CYS A 285 -5.90 -25.23 18.04
C CYS A 285 -5.42 -26.16 19.17
N LEU A 286 -4.44 -27.02 18.89
CA LEU A 286 -3.86 -27.91 19.92
C LEU A 286 -3.14 -27.09 21.01
N ILE A 287 -2.43 -26.03 20.66
CA ILE A 287 -1.78 -25.15 21.64
C ILE A 287 -2.82 -24.48 22.54
N VAL A 288 -3.97 -24.01 22.01
CA VAL A 288 -5.07 -23.48 22.85
C VAL A 288 -5.55 -24.54 23.85
N GLN A 289 -5.73 -25.78 23.39
CA GLN A 289 -6.19 -26.87 24.25
C GLN A 289 -5.17 -27.21 25.35
N ILE A 290 -3.88 -27.30 25.01
CA ILE A 290 -2.81 -27.49 25.98
C ILE A 290 -2.80 -26.32 26.99
N THR A 291 -3.01 -25.10 26.53
CA THR A 291 -3.08 -23.93 27.42
C THR A 291 -4.26 -24.02 28.39
N LEU A 292 -5.44 -24.50 27.95
CA LEU A 292 -6.60 -24.70 28.81
C LEU A 292 -6.31 -25.78 29.91
N TRP A 293 -5.67 -26.88 29.56
CA TRP A 293 -5.27 -27.88 30.52
C TRP A 293 -4.19 -27.37 31.49
N LEU A 294 -3.21 -26.61 30.97
CA LEU A 294 -2.16 -26.02 31.80
C LEU A 294 -2.75 -25.01 32.80
N THR A 295 -3.62 -24.13 32.35
CA THR A 295 -4.28 -23.13 33.22
C THR A 295 -5.18 -23.84 34.25
N PHE A 296 -5.85 -24.94 33.89
CA PHE A 296 -6.60 -25.74 34.82
C PHE A 296 -5.68 -26.30 35.96
N GLY A 297 -4.53 -26.87 35.60
CA GLY A 297 -3.54 -27.31 36.60
C GLY A 297 -3.03 -26.19 37.50
N LEU A 298 -2.79 -25.00 36.90
CA LEU A 298 -2.34 -23.82 37.64
C LEU A 298 -3.41 -23.28 38.61
N HIS A 299 -4.72 -23.36 38.27
CA HIS A 299 -5.79 -22.99 39.21
C HIS A 299 -5.72 -23.80 40.52
N GLY A 300 -5.50 -25.09 40.43
CA GLY A 300 -5.31 -25.92 41.61
C GLY A 300 -4.09 -25.52 42.44
N TRP A 301 -2.99 -25.15 41.79
CA TRP A 301 -1.77 -24.69 42.47
C TRP A 301 -1.96 -23.32 43.14
N VAL A 302 -2.58 -22.35 42.46
CA VAL A 302 -2.85 -20.99 43.01
C VAL A 302 -3.76 -21.07 44.23
N ALA A 303 -4.74 -21.96 44.24
CA ALA A 303 -5.70 -22.11 45.31
C ALA A 303 -5.21 -23.04 46.45
N ASN A 304 -3.92 -23.44 46.47
CA ASN A 304 -3.37 -24.42 47.43
C ASN A 304 -4.12 -25.77 47.47
N GLY A 305 -4.64 -26.20 46.31
CA GLY A 305 -5.34 -27.47 46.10
C GLY A 305 -6.71 -27.32 45.44
N TYR A 306 -7.10 -28.35 44.65
CA TYR A 306 -8.36 -28.30 43.90
C TYR A 306 -9.61 -28.23 44.78
N GLY A 307 -9.54 -28.80 46.01
CA GLY A 307 -10.64 -28.71 46.96
C GLY A 307 -10.98 -27.26 47.30
N THR A 308 -9.99 -26.42 47.56
CA THR A 308 -10.18 -24.99 47.85
C THR A 308 -10.52 -24.18 46.60
N ALA A 309 -9.98 -24.56 45.43
CA ALA A 309 -10.31 -23.91 44.16
C ALA A 309 -11.81 -23.99 43.83
N PHE A 310 -12.45 -25.13 44.13
CA PHE A 310 -13.86 -25.37 43.79
C PHE A 310 -14.86 -25.10 44.92
N THR A 311 -14.42 -25.00 46.18
CA THR A 311 -15.31 -24.80 47.35
C THR A 311 -15.35 -23.37 47.88
N SER A 312 -14.38 -22.53 47.52
CA SER A 312 -14.22 -21.17 48.06
C SER A 312 -14.66 -20.04 47.09
N VAL A 313 -15.70 -20.32 46.30
CA VAL A 313 -16.22 -19.27 45.40
C VAL A 313 -16.85 -18.15 46.21
N SER A 314 -16.28 -16.94 46.08
CA SER A 314 -16.84 -15.74 46.68
C SER A 314 -17.98 -15.18 45.82
N VAL A 315 -19.14 -14.90 46.43
CA VAL A 315 -20.27 -14.26 45.73
C VAL A 315 -19.86 -12.91 45.16
N ALA A 316 -18.94 -12.18 45.80
CA ALA A 316 -18.41 -10.91 45.32
C ALA A 316 -17.56 -11.03 44.05
N SER A 317 -17.03 -12.21 43.70
CA SER A 317 -16.28 -12.42 42.46
C SER A 317 -17.17 -12.56 41.22
N LEU A 318 -18.43 -13.01 41.40
CA LEU A 318 -19.35 -13.24 40.27
C LEU A 318 -19.64 -11.97 39.43
N PRO A 319 -20.01 -10.82 40.04
CA PRO A 319 -20.26 -9.61 39.25
C PRO A 319 -18.99 -9.08 38.59
N LEU A 320 -17.80 -9.23 39.19
CA LEU A 320 -16.54 -8.82 38.59
C LEU A 320 -16.22 -9.64 37.33
N VAL A 321 -16.36 -10.96 37.43
CA VAL A 321 -16.14 -11.85 36.28
C VAL A 321 -17.18 -11.60 35.20
N ALA A 322 -18.47 -11.48 35.57
CA ALA A 322 -19.54 -11.17 34.62
C ALA A 322 -19.30 -9.83 33.92
N ALA A 323 -18.90 -8.79 34.64
CA ALA A 323 -18.57 -7.48 34.08
C ALA A 323 -17.37 -7.56 33.12
N ALA A 324 -16.32 -8.33 33.47
CA ALA A 324 -15.18 -8.54 32.60
C ALA A 324 -15.58 -9.23 31.27
N PHE A 325 -16.40 -10.30 31.35
CA PHE A 325 -16.91 -11.00 30.16
C PHE A 325 -17.80 -10.10 29.30
N LEU A 326 -18.69 -9.35 29.93
CA LEU A 326 -19.57 -8.40 29.22
C LEU A 326 -18.75 -7.33 28.49
N LEU A 327 -17.78 -6.71 29.19
CA LEU A 327 -16.97 -5.64 28.62
C LEU A 327 -16.11 -6.12 27.45
N VAL A 328 -15.44 -7.26 27.59
CA VAL A 328 -14.61 -7.82 26.51
C VAL A 328 -15.48 -8.25 25.34
N SER A 329 -16.65 -8.87 25.60
CA SER A 329 -17.58 -9.26 24.53
C SER A 329 -18.09 -8.05 23.77
N LEU A 330 -18.54 -7.00 24.48
CA LEU A 330 -19.00 -5.75 23.87
C LEU A 330 -17.87 -5.10 23.06
N THR A 331 -16.67 -4.99 23.62
CA THR A 331 -15.51 -4.45 22.92
C THR A 331 -15.24 -5.23 21.63
N TRP A 332 -15.30 -6.57 21.69
CA TRP A 332 -15.09 -7.39 20.49
C TRP A 332 -16.16 -7.17 19.43
N VAL A 333 -17.43 -7.12 19.82
CA VAL A 333 -18.57 -6.84 18.90
C VAL A 333 -18.39 -5.51 18.15
N PHE A 334 -17.85 -4.48 18.82
CA PHE A 334 -17.58 -3.18 18.17
C PHE A 334 -16.27 -3.16 17.37
N VAL A 335 -15.21 -3.83 17.83
CA VAL A 335 -13.90 -3.81 17.19
C VAL A 335 -13.86 -4.72 15.95
N LYS A 336 -14.51 -5.88 15.99
CA LYS A 336 -14.55 -6.83 14.87
C LYS A 336 -14.99 -6.18 13.55
N PRO A 337 -16.16 -5.50 13.44
CA PRO A 337 -16.59 -4.91 12.18
C PRO A 337 -15.65 -3.81 11.68
N LEU A 338 -15.00 -3.04 12.57
CA LEU A 338 -13.99 -2.05 12.19
C LEU A 338 -12.77 -2.70 11.53
N LEU A 339 -12.31 -3.83 12.08
CA LEU A 339 -11.19 -4.58 11.51
C LEU A 339 -11.56 -5.22 10.16
N GLU A 340 -12.76 -5.79 10.05
CA GLU A 340 -13.26 -6.39 8.81
C GLU A 340 -13.50 -5.32 7.73
N HIS A 341 -14.06 -4.17 8.08
CA HIS A 341 -14.30 -3.07 7.16
C HIS A 341 -12.98 -2.51 6.59
N THR A 342 -12.00 -2.24 7.46
CA THR A 342 -10.66 -1.79 7.01
C THR A 342 -9.99 -2.80 6.08
N ARG A 343 -10.24 -4.08 6.28
CA ARG A 343 -9.74 -5.15 5.41
C ARG A 343 -10.43 -5.13 4.05
N THR A 344 -11.77 -5.08 4.04
CA THR A 344 -12.57 -5.06 2.80
C THR A 344 -12.19 -3.86 1.95
N ILE A 345 -12.06 -2.66 2.55
CA ILE A 345 -11.58 -1.45 1.86
C ILE A 345 -10.24 -1.71 1.17
N ARG A 346 -9.23 -2.23 1.89
CA ARG A 346 -7.91 -2.49 1.31
C ARG A 346 -7.94 -3.48 0.14
N LEU A 347 -8.75 -4.53 0.23
CA LEU A 347 -8.89 -5.51 -0.86
C LEU A 347 -9.59 -4.89 -2.07
N THR A 348 -10.63 -4.09 -1.83
CA THR A 348 -11.36 -3.38 -2.89
C THR A 348 -10.47 -2.30 -3.54
N GLU A 349 -9.72 -1.52 -2.76
CA GLU A 349 -8.75 -0.55 -3.27
C GLU A 349 -7.68 -1.21 -4.15
N ARG A 350 -7.15 -2.37 -3.74
CA ARG A 350 -6.18 -3.13 -4.56
C ARG A 350 -6.80 -3.67 -5.84
N ALA A 351 -8.02 -4.20 -5.76
CA ALA A 351 -8.73 -4.68 -6.94
C ALA A 351 -9.04 -3.54 -7.92
N LEU A 352 -9.50 -2.40 -7.40
CA LEU A 352 -9.74 -1.19 -8.19
C LEU A 352 -8.45 -0.64 -8.81
N ALA A 353 -7.36 -0.60 -8.04
CA ALA A 353 -6.06 -0.16 -8.55
C ALA A 353 -5.55 -1.05 -9.69
N ARG A 354 -5.69 -2.39 -9.56
CA ARG A 354 -5.35 -3.32 -10.65
C ARG A 354 -6.23 -3.13 -11.88
N PHE A 355 -7.52 -2.89 -11.67
CA PHE A 355 -8.46 -2.65 -12.75
C PHE A 355 -8.13 -1.34 -13.48
N LYS A 356 -7.86 -0.28 -12.74
CA LYS A 356 -7.44 1.02 -13.29
C LYS A 356 -6.12 0.96 -14.07
N ARG A 357 -5.19 0.09 -13.71
CA ARG A 357 -3.89 -0.07 -14.39
C ARG A 357 -3.94 -0.90 -15.67
N SER A 358 -5.13 -1.27 -16.15
CA SER A 358 -5.30 -1.95 -17.43
C SER A 358 -5.28 -0.93 -18.58
N ASP A 359 -4.21 -0.93 -19.40
CA ASP A 359 -4.08 -0.06 -20.57
C ASP A 359 -5.22 -0.25 -21.56
N THR A 360 -5.64 -1.51 -21.77
CA THR A 360 -6.78 -1.85 -22.65
C THR A 360 -8.06 -1.19 -22.16
N LEU A 361 -8.33 -1.24 -20.85
CA LEU A 361 -9.50 -0.61 -20.26
C LEU A 361 -9.44 0.92 -20.40
N PHE A 362 -8.28 1.50 -20.05
CA PHE A 362 -8.07 2.95 -20.14
C PHE A 362 -8.37 3.45 -21.56
N VAL A 363 -7.74 2.84 -22.55
CA VAL A 363 -7.91 3.26 -23.95
C VAL A 363 -9.31 3.01 -24.46
N THR A 364 -9.93 1.86 -24.10
CA THR A 364 -11.32 1.58 -24.50
C THR A 364 -12.29 2.64 -23.98
N LEU A 365 -12.13 3.04 -22.70
CA LEU A 365 -12.96 4.08 -22.11
C LEU A 365 -12.64 5.49 -22.64
N LEU A 366 -11.38 5.77 -22.95
CA LEU A 366 -10.98 7.03 -23.60
C LEU A 366 -11.53 7.11 -25.03
N ASP A 367 -11.44 6.03 -25.81
CA ASP A 367 -11.95 5.96 -27.18
C ASP A 367 -13.48 6.07 -27.24
N ALA A 368 -14.18 5.65 -26.20
CA ALA A 368 -15.62 5.81 -26.06
C ALA A 368 -16.07 7.25 -25.78
N GLN A 369 -15.15 8.13 -25.35
CA GLN A 369 -15.46 9.55 -25.14
C GLN A 369 -15.68 10.27 -26.47
N PRO A 370 -16.62 11.21 -26.53
CA PRO A 370 -16.81 12.02 -27.72
C PRO A 370 -15.57 12.86 -28.03
N VAL A 371 -15.23 12.97 -29.30
CA VAL A 371 -14.14 13.84 -29.73
C VAL A 371 -14.63 15.29 -29.73
N VAL A 372 -13.96 16.12 -28.95
CA VAL A 372 -14.20 17.56 -28.93
C VAL A 372 -13.23 18.23 -29.91
N ALA A 373 -13.77 19.12 -30.73
CA ALA A 373 -12.95 19.91 -31.66
C ALA A 373 -11.99 20.82 -30.86
N MET A 374 -10.70 20.59 -31.03
CA MET A 374 -9.64 21.43 -30.44
C MET A 374 -9.27 22.51 -31.42
N GLU A 375 -10.10 23.59 -31.44
CA GLU A 375 -9.84 24.76 -32.26
C GLU A 375 -8.54 25.45 -31.80
N THR A 376 -7.64 25.81 -32.71
CA THR A 376 -6.46 26.62 -32.38
C THR A 376 -6.91 28.03 -32.01
N MET A 377 -6.47 28.52 -30.87
CA MET A 377 -6.85 29.85 -30.36
C MET A 377 -5.69 30.83 -30.44
N PRO A 378 -5.97 32.13 -30.61
CA PRO A 378 -4.94 33.15 -30.45
C PRO A 378 -4.34 33.12 -29.06
N ALA A 379 -3.02 33.27 -28.96
CA ALA A 379 -2.28 33.27 -27.70
C ALA A 379 -2.51 31.98 -26.84
N GLU A 380 -2.54 30.82 -27.50
CA GLU A 380 -2.67 29.55 -26.84
C GLU A 380 -1.42 29.24 -25.97
N LEU A 381 -1.63 28.76 -24.77
CA LEU A 381 -0.53 28.40 -23.85
C LEU A 381 -0.09 26.97 -24.16
N VAL A 382 1.01 26.83 -24.88
CA VAL A 382 1.57 25.56 -25.30
C VAL A 382 2.87 25.28 -24.55
N LEU A 383 2.96 24.13 -23.91
CA LEU A 383 4.15 23.63 -23.22
C LEU A 383 4.63 22.35 -23.90
N GLY A 384 5.94 22.15 -23.98
CA GLY A 384 6.55 21.01 -24.65
C GLY A 384 6.68 21.17 -26.17
N ASN A 385 6.95 20.06 -26.86
CA ASN A 385 7.17 20.06 -28.31
C ASN A 385 5.86 20.29 -29.08
N GLN A 386 5.83 21.31 -29.96
CA GLN A 386 4.64 21.64 -30.76
C GLN A 386 4.21 20.54 -31.73
N ASP A 387 5.16 19.70 -32.17
CA ASP A 387 4.93 18.61 -33.13
C ASP A 387 4.69 17.26 -32.44
N ALA A 388 4.54 17.24 -31.12
CA ALA A 388 4.34 16.04 -30.34
C ALA A 388 3.08 15.26 -30.77
N PRO A 389 3.15 13.91 -30.88
CA PRO A 389 2.05 13.06 -31.33
C PRO A 389 0.87 13.02 -30.32
N VAL A 390 1.13 13.29 -29.05
CA VAL A 390 0.11 13.30 -28.01
C VAL A 390 -0.11 14.72 -27.50
N THR A 391 -1.36 15.18 -27.59
CA THR A 391 -1.79 16.48 -27.08
C THR A 391 -2.63 16.30 -25.83
N ILE A 392 -2.19 16.86 -24.71
CA ILE A 392 -2.98 16.96 -23.48
C ILE A 392 -3.50 18.40 -23.38
N THR A 393 -4.82 18.59 -23.45
CA THR A 393 -5.43 19.90 -23.20
C THR A 393 -6.02 19.91 -21.80
N VAL A 394 -5.59 20.88 -20.98
CA VAL A 394 -6.11 21.05 -19.63
C VAL A 394 -6.88 22.36 -19.50
N VAL A 395 -8.07 22.29 -18.93
CA VAL A 395 -8.85 23.47 -18.55
C VAL A 395 -8.66 23.72 -17.07
N SER A 396 -8.05 24.83 -16.73
CA SER A 396 -7.66 25.20 -15.37
C SER A 396 -8.36 26.46 -14.88
N ASN A 397 -8.31 26.68 -13.58
CA ASN A 397 -8.58 27.97 -12.95
C ASN A 397 -7.39 28.33 -12.05
N PRO A 398 -6.87 29.55 -12.10
CA PRO A 398 -5.69 29.96 -11.33
C PRO A 398 -5.79 29.74 -9.81
N PHE A 399 -6.98 29.83 -9.22
CA PHE A 399 -7.21 29.64 -7.78
C PHE A 399 -7.66 28.21 -7.40
N CYS A 400 -7.87 27.34 -8.36
CA CYS A 400 -8.28 25.96 -8.11
C CYS A 400 -7.13 25.16 -7.47
N VAL A 401 -7.34 24.58 -6.30
CA VAL A 401 -6.32 23.76 -5.62
C VAL A 401 -6.02 22.47 -6.40
N PRO A 402 -7.02 21.68 -6.86
CA PRO A 402 -6.75 20.51 -7.68
C PRO A 402 -6.02 20.82 -9.01
N CYS A 403 -6.15 22.04 -9.53
CA CYS A 403 -5.43 22.46 -10.74
C CYS A 403 -3.92 22.62 -10.48
N ALA A 404 -3.53 23.09 -9.29
CA ALA A 404 -2.13 23.13 -8.90
C ALA A 404 -1.50 21.73 -8.83
N ASP A 405 -2.23 20.75 -8.26
CA ASP A 405 -1.79 19.35 -8.24
C ASP A 405 -1.68 18.77 -9.66
N ALA A 406 -2.65 19.08 -10.53
CA ALA A 406 -2.64 18.65 -11.91
C ALA A 406 -1.44 19.23 -12.68
N HIS A 407 -1.13 20.52 -12.46
CA HIS A 407 0.01 21.18 -13.08
C HIS A 407 1.34 20.50 -12.71
N ALA A 408 1.55 20.18 -11.44
CA ALA A 408 2.75 19.46 -10.99
C ALA A 408 2.93 18.08 -11.68
N ILE A 409 1.82 17.41 -12.01
CA ILE A 409 1.85 16.14 -12.77
C ILE A 409 2.16 16.38 -14.24
N LEU A 410 1.59 17.44 -14.85
CA LEU A 410 1.88 17.84 -16.23
C LEU A 410 3.35 18.21 -16.42
N GLU A 411 3.95 18.94 -15.48
CA GLU A 411 5.39 19.22 -15.49
C GLU A 411 6.20 17.92 -15.47
N LYS A 412 5.81 16.96 -14.63
CA LYS A 412 6.45 15.66 -14.59
C LYS A 412 6.29 14.88 -15.91
N ILE A 413 5.10 14.92 -16.51
CA ILE A 413 4.84 14.31 -17.83
C ILE A 413 5.77 14.91 -18.89
N LEU A 414 5.87 16.24 -18.95
CA LEU A 414 6.75 16.93 -19.91
C LEU A 414 8.23 16.63 -19.66
N ALA A 415 8.64 16.43 -18.41
CA ALA A 415 10.01 16.05 -18.09
C ALA A 415 10.35 14.62 -18.51
N ILE A 416 9.37 13.69 -18.46
CA ILE A 416 9.57 12.28 -18.84
C ILE A 416 9.43 12.10 -20.36
N TYR A 417 8.51 12.83 -21.01
CA TYR A 417 8.14 12.70 -22.42
C TYR A 417 8.26 14.04 -23.16
N PRO A 418 9.48 14.66 -23.24
CA PRO A 418 9.65 16.02 -23.76
C PRO A 418 9.33 16.15 -25.25
N ASP A 419 9.54 15.10 -26.03
CA ASP A 419 9.35 15.10 -27.48
C ASP A 419 8.00 14.51 -27.92
N GLU A 420 7.40 13.67 -27.09
CA GLU A 420 6.20 12.90 -27.43
C GLU A 420 4.91 13.53 -26.95
N VAL A 421 4.99 14.49 -26.01
CA VAL A 421 3.82 15.13 -25.40
C VAL A 421 3.90 16.63 -25.48
N ARG A 422 2.77 17.26 -25.88
CA ARG A 422 2.54 18.69 -25.68
C ARG A 422 1.35 18.91 -24.77
N VAL A 423 1.42 19.97 -23.98
CA VAL A 423 0.33 20.39 -23.11
C VAL A 423 -0.20 21.73 -23.56
N ILE A 424 -1.52 21.83 -23.73
CA ILE A 424 -2.24 23.08 -24.01
C ILE A 424 -3.03 23.44 -22.75
N GLU A 425 -2.75 24.60 -22.16
CA GLU A 425 -3.49 25.09 -21.00
C GLU A 425 -4.52 26.15 -21.43
N ARG A 426 -5.75 25.98 -21.00
CA ARG A 426 -6.87 26.90 -21.18
C ARG A 426 -7.45 27.30 -19.86
N PHE A 427 -7.79 28.58 -19.70
CA PHE A 427 -8.35 29.05 -18.44
C PHE A 427 -9.87 29.19 -18.52
N ALA A 428 -10.54 28.48 -17.59
CA ALA A 428 -11.95 28.75 -17.32
C ALA A 428 -12.08 30.06 -16.55
N GLY A 429 -13.12 30.80 -16.83
CA GLY A 429 -13.42 32.07 -16.18
C GLY A 429 -14.92 32.34 -16.10
N ASN A 430 -15.27 33.46 -15.50
CA ASN A 430 -16.65 33.91 -15.41
C ASN A 430 -16.66 35.45 -15.44
N THR A 431 -17.71 36.04 -15.99
CA THR A 431 -17.88 37.48 -16.07
C THR A 431 -18.35 38.13 -14.75
N ARG A 432 -18.65 37.33 -13.73
CA ARG A 432 -19.09 37.87 -12.43
C ARG A 432 -17.94 38.57 -11.71
N PRO A 433 -18.20 39.65 -10.93
CA PRO A 433 -17.17 40.42 -10.23
C PRO A 433 -16.28 39.59 -9.31
N GLU A 434 -16.80 38.54 -8.69
CA GLU A 434 -16.09 37.62 -7.80
C GLU A 434 -14.95 36.86 -8.48
N TYR A 435 -14.98 36.77 -9.81
CA TYR A 435 -13.93 36.10 -10.60
C TYR A 435 -12.91 37.10 -11.20
N SER A 436 -12.98 38.38 -10.85
CA SER A 436 -12.12 39.43 -11.41
C SER A 436 -10.63 39.15 -11.24
N ASP A 437 -10.22 38.69 -10.07
CA ASP A 437 -8.82 38.34 -9.76
C ASP A 437 -8.36 37.10 -10.51
N SER A 438 -9.19 36.06 -10.60
CA SER A 438 -8.91 34.87 -11.39
C SER A 438 -8.72 35.20 -12.87
N ASN A 439 -9.61 36.02 -13.40
CA ASN A 439 -9.54 36.45 -14.80
C ASN A 439 -8.29 37.31 -15.06
N ARG A 440 -7.92 38.21 -14.14
CA ARG A 440 -6.71 39.04 -14.24
C ARG A 440 -5.44 38.20 -14.32
N ILE A 441 -5.36 37.15 -13.49
CA ILE A 441 -4.22 36.25 -13.47
C ILE A 441 -4.19 35.41 -14.75
N ALA A 442 -5.33 34.83 -15.15
CA ALA A 442 -5.45 34.11 -16.41
C ALA A 442 -5.00 34.96 -17.63
N GLN A 443 -5.44 36.23 -17.69
CA GLN A 443 -5.02 37.15 -18.74
C GLN A 443 -3.53 37.43 -18.69
N HIS A 444 -2.93 37.60 -17.50
CA HIS A 444 -1.49 37.81 -17.37
C HIS A 444 -0.70 36.61 -17.91
N LEU A 445 -1.10 35.39 -17.51
CA LEU A 445 -0.48 34.15 -17.99
C LEU A 445 -0.65 33.97 -19.51
N ILE A 446 -1.83 34.30 -20.06
CA ILE A 446 -2.08 34.30 -21.53
C ILE A 446 -1.12 35.26 -22.23
N GLY A 447 -0.78 36.41 -21.63
CA GLY A 447 0.20 37.34 -22.15
C GLY A 447 1.64 36.80 -22.21
N LEU A 448 1.90 35.62 -21.68
CA LEU A 448 3.18 34.91 -21.78
C LEU A 448 3.20 33.85 -22.90
N SER A 449 2.12 33.76 -23.69
CA SER A 449 2.03 32.80 -24.78
C SER A 449 3.20 32.93 -25.76
N GLY A 450 3.76 31.77 -26.15
CA GLY A 450 4.91 31.70 -27.05
C GLY A 450 6.26 32.12 -26.44
N GLN A 451 6.30 32.52 -25.17
CA GLN A 451 7.54 32.85 -24.49
C GLN A 451 8.13 31.59 -23.81
N PRO A 452 9.46 31.40 -23.82
CA PRO A 452 10.11 30.23 -23.20
C PRO A 452 9.97 30.20 -21.67
N ILE A 453 9.66 31.34 -21.05
CA ILE A 453 9.47 31.50 -19.60
C ILE A 453 8.06 31.05 -19.12
N LEU A 454 7.16 30.67 -20.03
CA LEU A 454 5.77 30.34 -19.71
C LEU A 454 5.69 29.21 -18.67
N GLN A 455 6.49 28.15 -18.81
CA GLN A 455 6.47 27.01 -17.88
C GLN A 455 6.91 27.44 -16.48
N GLU A 456 7.95 28.24 -16.37
CA GLU A 456 8.43 28.76 -15.09
C GLU A 456 7.42 29.71 -14.43
N ALA A 457 6.73 30.53 -15.21
CA ALA A 457 5.70 31.42 -14.72
C ALA A 457 4.48 30.65 -14.16
N LEU A 458 4.02 29.61 -14.86
CA LEU A 458 2.97 28.72 -14.38
C LEU A 458 3.37 28.00 -13.09
N HIS A 459 4.59 27.46 -13.04
CA HIS A 459 5.15 26.85 -11.82
C HIS A 459 5.18 27.83 -10.65
N SER A 460 5.68 29.05 -10.89
CA SER A 460 5.73 30.12 -9.88
C SER A 460 4.34 30.45 -9.36
N TRP A 461 3.37 30.61 -10.24
CA TRP A 461 1.99 30.91 -9.86
C TRP A 461 1.37 29.79 -9.00
N TYR A 462 1.41 28.55 -9.47
CA TYR A 462 0.78 27.44 -8.75
C TYR A 462 1.48 27.11 -7.41
N THR A 463 2.77 27.48 -7.28
CA THR A 463 3.54 27.28 -6.03
C THR A 463 3.31 28.41 -5.02
N HIS A 464 3.41 29.67 -5.46
CA HIS A 464 3.45 30.83 -4.54
C HIS A 464 2.10 31.55 -4.44
N LYS A 465 1.29 31.56 -5.53
CA LYS A 465 0.01 32.28 -5.65
C LYS A 465 0.14 33.78 -5.31
N ASP A 466 1.27 34.38 -5.67
CA ASP A 466 1.60 35.79 -5.47
C ASP A 466 1.64 36.49 -6.83
N PHE A 467 0.65 37.36 -7.07
CA PHE A 467 0.52 38.05 -8.36
C PHE A 467 1.57 39.13 -8.55
N GLU A 468 1.97 39.83 -7.49
CA GLU A 468 3.00 40.89 -7.59
C GLU A 468 4.36 40.25 -7.96
N LEU A 469 4.68 39.14 -7.33
CA LEU A 469 5.87 38.34 -7.66
C LEU A 469 5.82 37.85 -9.11
N LEU A 470 4.66 37.29 -9.54
CA LEU A 470 4.47 36.79 -10.90
C LEU A 470 4.66 37.89 -11.94
N GLN A 471 4.02 39.05 -11.75
CA GLN A 471 4.08 40.17 -12.67
C GLN A 471 5.48 40.80 -12.76
N ALA A 472 6.19 40.88 -11.64
CA ALA A 472 7.54 41.44 -11.59
C ALA A 472 8.57 40.52 -12.25
N ALA A 473 8.46 39.19 -12.04
CA ALA A 473 9.41 38.22 -12.56
C ALA A 473 9.14 37.86 -14.04
N TYR A 474 7.86 37.84 -14.46
CA TYR A 474 7.42 37.36 -15.77
C TYR A 474 6.50 38.40 -16.44
N PRO A 475 7.04 39.45 -17.07
CA PRO A 475 6.23 40.48 -17.70
C PRO A 475 5.51 39.95 -18.93
N ALA A 476 4.19 40.23 -19.02
CA ALA A 476 3.35 39.85 -20.14
C ALA A 476 3.67 40.69 -21.39
N ASP A 477 3.52 40.08 -22.58
CA ASP A 477 3.67 40.77 -23.87
C ASP A 477 2.49 41.74 -24.08
N PRO A 478 2.76 43.06 -24.17
CA PRO A 478 1.71 44.04 -24.35
C PRO A 478 1.05 44.00 -25.75
N THR A 479 1.61 43.26 -26.69
CA THR A 479 1.06 43.13 -28.05
C THR A 479 -0.07 42.10 -28.13
N ILE A 480 -0.21 41.24 -27.13
CA ILE A 480 -1.25 40.21 -27.07
C ILE A 480 -2.52 40.80 -26.49
N ASP A 481 -3.64 40.68 -27.21
CA ASP A 481 -4.99 41.01 -26.69
C ASP A 481 -5.46 39.89 -25.75
N THR A 482 -4.97 39.94 -24.53
CA THR A 482 -5.20 38.91 -23.48
C THR A 482 -6.66 38.81 -23.05
N ALA A 483 -7.39 39.95 -23.08
CA ALA A 483 -8.81 39.98 -22.73
C ALA A 483 -9.64 39.21 -23.78
N ARG A 484 -9.36 39.45 -25.06
CA ARG A 484 -10.02 38.75 -26.16
C ARG A 484 -9.67 37.25 -26.17
N ALA A 485 -8.39 36.91 -25.97
CA ALA A 485 -7.96 35.53 -25.92
C ALA A 485 -8.62 34.77 -24.75
N HIS A 486 -8.65 35.34 -23.55
CA HIS A 486 -9.34 34.73 -22.39
C HIS A 486 -10.85 34.60 -22.66
N HIS A 487 -11.50 35.57 -23.28
CA HIS A 487 -12.90 35.44 -23.64
C HIS A 487 -13.15 34.26 -24.61
N GLN A 488 -12.21 33.98 -25.52
CA GLN A 488 -12.30 32.82 -26.41
C GLN A 488 -12.14 31.50 -25.65
N HIS A 489 -11.23 31.43 -24.66
CA HIS A 489 -11.13 30.28 -23.76
C HIS A 489 -12.46 30.03 -23.05
N MET A 490 -13.05 31.07 -22.45
CA MET A 490 -14.34 30.95 -21.76
C MET A 490 -15.46 30.50 -22.70
N ALA A 491 -15.57 31.13 -23.90
CA ALA A 491 -16.58 30.76 -24.89
C ALA A 491 -16.42 29.30 -25.38
N TRP A 492 -15.19 28.80 -25.47
CA TRP A 492 -14.94 27.40 -25.80
C TRP A 492 -15.35 26.50 -24.63
N CYS A 493 -15.03 26.85 -23.39
CA CYS A 493 -15.46 26.12 -22.19
C CYS A 493 -16.99 26.00 -22.12
N ASP A 494 -17.72 27.08 -22.41
CA ASP A 494 -19.18 27.09 -22.41
C ASP A 494 -19.75 26.18 -23.53
N ARG A 495 -19.19 26.26 -24.76
CA ARG A 495 -19.61 25.39 -25.87
C ARG A 495 -19.33 23.91 -25.59
N THR A 496 -18.20 23.63 -24.94
CA THR A 496 -17.75 22.26 -24.57
C THR A 496 -18.44 21.77 -23.32
N LYS A 497 -19.21 22.63 -22.64
CA LYS A 497 -19.89 22.33 -21.37
C LYS A 497 -18.94 21.85 -20.27
N ILE A 498 -17.85 22.58 -20.08
CA ILE A 498 -16.92 22.32 -18.99
C ILE A 498 -17.61 22.68 -17.67
N GLU A 499 -17.83 21.69 -16.81
CA GLU A 499 -18.55 21.85 -15.54
C GLU A 499 -17.60 22.01 -14.33
N TYR A 500 -16.36 21.52 -14.44
CA TYR A 500 -15.37 21.54 -13.36
C TYR A 500 -13.95 21.75 -13.87
N THR A 501 -13.06 22.13 -12.95
CA THR A 501 -11.62 22.25 -13.20
C THR A 501 -10.84 21.48 -12.15
N PRO A 502 -9.73 20.77 -12.53
CA PRO A 502 -9.21 20.65 -13.88
C PRO A 502 -10.01 19.67 -14.75
N SER A 503 -10.32 20.05 -15.99
CA SER A 503 -10.83 19.12 -17.01
C SER A 503 -9.69 18.81 -17.99
N VAL A 504 -9.37 17.53 -18.16
CA VAL A 504 -8.22 17.06 -18.94
C VAL A 504 -8.69 16.31 -20.18
N PHE A 505 -8.16 16.67 -21.32
CA PHE A 505 -8.43 16.01 -22.60
C PHE A 505 -7.14 15.41 -23.16
N VAL A 506 -7.23 14.21 -23.72
CA VAL A 506 -6.15 13.53 -24.42
C VAL A 506 -6.55 13.38 -25.88
N ASN A 507 -5.82 14.01 -26.78
CA ASN A 507 -6.12 14.07 -28.23
C ASN A 507 -7.60 14.41 -28.51
N GLY A 508 -8.13 15.41 -27.80
CA GLY A 508 -9.51 15.92 -27.95
C GLY A 508 -10.58 15.07 -27.26
N ARG A 509 -10.24 14.04 -26.50
CA ARG A 509 -11.19 13.22 -25.73
C ARG A 509 -11.04 13.50 -24.23
N LEU A 510 -12.16 13.78 -23.56
CA LEU A 510 -12.17 14.03 -22.12
C LEU A 510 -11.68 12.78 -21.38
N LEU A 511 -10.79 12.98 -20.39
CA LEU A 511 -10.37 11.89 -19.53
C LEU A 511 -11.58 11.30 -18.79
N PRO A 512 -11.85 9.98 -18.90
CA PRO A 512 -13.02 9.39 -18.26
C PRO A 512 -12.99 9.55 -16.74
N ASP A 513 -14.13 9.78 -16.09
CA ASP A 513 -14.27 10.06 -14.64
C ASP A 513 -13.63 9.01 -13.72
N LEU A 514 -13.47 7.78 -14.23
CA LEU A 514 -12.79 6.71 -13.49
C LEU A 514 -11.30 7.02 -13.27
N PHE A 515 -10.68 7.82 -14.12
CA PHE A 515 -9.24 8.09 -14.13
C PHE A 515 -8.94 9.53 -13.73
N THR A 516 -7.85 9.68 -12.99
CA THR A 516 -7.26 10.96 -12.63
C THR A 516 -6.07 11.27 -13.55
N ILE A 517 -5.57 12.50 -13.50
CA ILE A 517 -4.35 12.87 -14.22
C ILE A 517 -3.12 12.05 -13.77
N ASN A 518 -3.11 11.58 -12.52
CA ASN A 518 -2.09 10.63 -12.04
C ASN A 518 -2.19 9.27 -12.75
N ASP A 519 -3.43 8.80 -13.00
CA ASP A 519 -3.63 7.55 -13.74
C ASP A 519 -3.21 7.73 -15.21
N LEU A 520 -3.38 8.93 -15.80
CA LEU A 520 -2.91 9.23 -17.15
C LEU A 520 -1.40 9.04 -17.31
N LEU A 521 -0.59 9.48 -16.32
CA LEU A 521 0.85 9.27 -16.35
C LEU A 521 1.22 7.79 -16.50
N VAL A 522 0.47 6.89 -15.85
CA VAL A 522 0.68 5.44 -15.92
C VAL A 522 0.43 4.90 -17.34
N HIS A 523 -0.62 5.39 -18.02
CA HIS A 523 -1.04 4.89 -19.33
C HIS A 523 -0.41 5.62 -20.52
N LEU A 524 0.31 6.71 -20.25
CA LEU A 524 0.77 7.62 -21.31
C LEU A 524 1.72 6.94 -22.29
N ARG A 525 2.61 6.07 -21.81
CA ARG A 525 3.51 5.27 -22.67
C ARG A 525 2.72 4.44 -23.69
N TYR A 526 1.63 3.83 -23.27
CA TYR A 526 0.78 3.05 -24.17
C TYR A 526 0.01 3.94 -25.17
N VAL A 527 -0.44 5.11 -24.74
CA VAL A 527 -1.09 6.09 -25.63
C VAL A 527 -0.11 6.59 -26.70
N ILE A 528 1.13 6.90 -26.32
CA ILE A 528 2.20 7.32 -27.25
C ILE A 528 2.47 6.25 -28.30
N SER A 529 2.70 5.00 -27.88
CA SER A 529 2.99 3.89 -28.78
C SER A 529 1.86 3.63 -29.81
N ARG A 530 0.60 3.86 -29.42
CA ARG A 530 -0.55 3.77 -30.33
C ARG A 530 -0.56 4.91 -31.38
N CYS A 531 -0.22 6.12 -30.97
CA CYS A 531 -0.15 7.25 -31.90
C CYS A 531 0.94 7.05 -32.95
N GLU A 532 2.11 6.55 -32.55
CA GLU A 532 3.20 6.21 -33.45
C GLU A 532 2.80 5.11 -34.46
N THR A 533 2.16 4.04 -33.97
CA THR A 533 1.72 2.92 -34.81
C THR A 533 0.63 3.37 -35.80
N SER A 534 -0.28 4.26 -35.39
CA SER A 534 -1.34 4.81 -36.26
C SER A 534 -0.79 5.78 -37.30
N GLY A 535 0.28 6.52 -36.98
CA GLY A 535 0.97 7.43 -37.91
C GLY A 535 1.75 6.69 -39.00
N VAL A 536 2.24 5.48 -38.73
CA VAL A 536 2.98 4.66 -39.71
C VAL A 536 2.03 4.05 -40.78
N LEU A 537 0.73 3.92 -40.50
CA LEU A 537 -0.25 3.35 -41.45
C LEU A 537 -0.84 4.41 -42.40
N THR A 538 -0.47 5.68 -42.25
CA THR A 538 -0.96 6.79 -43.10
C THR A 538 0.05 7.36 -44.11
N HIS A 539 1.20 6.65 -44.30
CA HIS A 539 2.19 6.98 -45.35
C HIS A 539 2.28 5.90 -46.42
#